data_783dadace9b46ed89748d1bfb30b3fd5
#
_entry.id   783dadace9b46ed89748d1bfb30b3fd5
#
_cell.length_a   1.000
_cell.length_b   1.000
_cell.length_c   1.000
_cell.angle_alpha   90.00
_cell.angle_beta   90.00
_cell.angle_gamma   90.00
#
_symmetry.space_group_name_H-M   'P 1'
#
loop_
_entity.id
_entity.type
_entity.pdbx_description
1 polymer ?
#
loop_
_entity_poly.entity_id
_entity_poly.type
_entity_poly.pdbx_seq_one_letter_code
_entity_poly.pdbx_strand_id
1 'polypeptide(L)'
;MNYRKLGGFVLLGLLVVCGIWILLRDYVIEKADSQAELTDLSASYTASEEIAAAAQRLADGEKPAEVVTRLLDDSARVAIVFDGLPERPLAERLLDVLQKHNASAVFFVEGQNAAEQPETIRRIYDTGYEIGNYTFVGISGAEKIPTERLLTELCRTQQVVATLSPKAPTLFRAPRTVYTDPLLQAVKAAGIDYAVKENVRHVAGSFRNAADAAAFAATIPRGSIISIALTRPVDPLPKDTGKTDERPAVDKKPNIEDPPAVRNTPPPPDPADELDWLLTALESLGIKAVDLHDFRKIHYIPSIPPANSGK
;
A
#
# COMPACT_ATOMS: atom_id res chain seq x y z
N MET A 1 -17.65 41.10 -48.70
CA MET A 1 -17.29 40.15 -47.62
C MET A 1 -18.13 40.48 -46.41
N ASN A 2 -19.05 39.55 -45.99
CA ASN A 2 -20.12 39.86 -45.02
C ASN A 2 -19.58 39.90 -43.58
N TYR A 3 -19.12 41.06 -43.11
CA TYR A 3 -18.60 41.28 -41.74
C TYR A 3 -19.59 40.91 -40.63
N ARG A 4 -20.90 40.91 -40.89
CA ARG A 4 -21.95 40.50 -39.95
C ARG A 4 -21.91 38.98 -39.64
N LYS A 5 -21.54 38.14 -40.60
CA LYS A 5 -21.41 36.69 -40.39
C LYS A 5 -20.10 36.34 -39.65
N LEU A 6 -19.01 37.09 -39.91
CA LEU A 6 -17.73 36.90 -39.24
C LEU A 6 -17.82 37.24 -37.75
N GLY A 7 -18.53 38.34 -37.38
CA GLY A 7 -18.74 38.72 -35.98
C GLY A 7 -19.52 37.67 -35.17
N GLY A 8 -20.50 37.00 -35.80
CA GLY A 8 -21.27 35.94 -35.16
C GLY A 8 -20.41 34.70 -34.82
N PHE A 9 -19.50 34.29 -35.70
CA PHE A 9 -18.60 33.17 -35.45
C PHE A 9 -17.55 33.48 -34.39
N VAL A 10 -17.04 34.71 -34.32
CA VAL A 10 -16.10 35.15 -33.28
C VAL A 10 -16.78 35.19 -31.92
N LEU A 11 -18.02 35.67 -31.83
CA LEU A 11 -18.77 35.71 -30.59
C LEU A 11 -19.11 34.30 -30.09
N LEU A 12 -19.50 33.39 -30.98
CA LEU A 12 -19.77 31.98 -30.64
C LEU A 12 -18.50 31.27 -30.16
N GLY A 13 -17.36 31.50 -30.81
CA GLY A 13 -16.07 30.98 -30.40
C GLY A 13 -15.65 31.45 -29.00
N LEU A 14 -15.85 32.74 -28.69
CA LEU A 14 -15.57 33.28 -27.36
C LEU A 14 -16.48 32.67 -26.28
N LEU A 15 -17.76 32.46 -26.56
CA LEU A 15 -18.69 31.82 -25.62
C LEU A 15 -18.31 30.38 -25.35
N VAL A 16 -17.86 29.63 -26.36
CA VAL A 16 -17.39 28.24 -26.17
C VAL A 16 -16.11 28.20 -25.34
N VAL A 17 -15.15 29.09 -25.62
CA VAL A 17 -13.90 29.20 -24.85
C VAL A 17 -14.17 29.60 -23.40
N CYS A 18 -15.07 30.57 -23.15
CA CYS A 18 -15.49 30.96 -21.81
C CYS A 18 -16.19 29.78 -21.07
N GLY A 19 -17.07 29.04 -21.76
CA GLY A 19 -17.73 27.87 -21.19
C GLY A 19 -16.76 26.77 -20.78
N ILE A 20 -15.80 26.45 -21.65
CA ILE A 20 -14.73 25.49 -21.35
C ILE A 20 -13.86 25.98 -20.17
N TRP A 21 -13.53 27.28 -20.15
CA TRP A 21 -12.72 27.84 -19.08
C TRP A 21 -13.44 27.82 -17.73
N ILE A 22 -14.75 28.05 -17.68
CA ILE A 22 -15.57 27.95 -16.47
C ILE A 22 -15.60 26.49 -15.98
N LEU A 23 -15.86 25.53 -16.87
CA LEU A 23 -15.88 24.12 -16.51
C LEU A 23 -14.52 23.60 -15.99
N LEU A 24 -13.42 24.04 -16.64
CA LEU A 24 -12.07 23.71 -16.19
C LEU A 24 -11.74 24.36 -14.84
N ARG A 25 -12.15 25.60 -14.64
CA ARG A 25 -11.97 26.32 -13.38
C ARG A 25 -12.72 25.62 -12.25
N ASP A 26 -14.00 25.28 -12.46
CA ASP A 26 -14.82 24.64 -11.43
C ASP A 26 -14.29 23.23 -11.11
N TYR A 27 -13.86 22.49 -12.12
CA TYR A 27 -13.18 21.19 -11.92
C TYR A 27 -11.86 21.32 -11.12
N VAL A 28 -11.05 22.35 -11.41
CA VAL A 28 -9.78 22.57 -10.67
C VAL A 28 -10.06 23.02 -9.24
N ILE A 29 -11.08 23.87 -9.03
CA ILE A 29 -11.47 24.31 -7.67
C ILE A 29 -12.01 23.12 -6.87
N GLU A 30 -12.93 22.36 -7.43
CA GLU A 30 -13.50 21.16 -6.77
C GLU A 30 -12.42 20.16 -6.39
N LYS A 31 -11.44 19.94 -7.28
CA LYS A 31 -10.30 19.07 -6.99
C LYS A 31 -9.36 19.65 -5.92
N ALA A 32 -9.15 20.97 -5.90
CA ALA A 32 -8.33 21.63 -4.89
C ALA A 32 -9.00 21.63 -3.52
N ASP A 33 -10.30 21.89 -3.45
CA ASP A 33 -11.09 21.86 -2.22
C ASP A 33 -11.17 20.41 -1.67
N SER A 34 -11.38 19.43 -2.53
CA SER A 34 -11.35 18.01 -2.16
C SER A 34 -9.99 17.59 -1.60
N GLN A 35 -8.88 18.04 -2.19
CA GLN A 35 -7.54 17.75 -1.64
C GLN A 35 -7.28 18.46 -0.32
N ALA A 36 -7.75 19.69 -0.15
CA ALA A 36 -7.62 20.46 1.09
C ALA A 36 -8.43 19.79 2.21
N GLU A 37 -9.64 19.33 1.93
CA GLU A 37 -10.50 18.62 2.87
C GLU A 37 -9.90 17.25 3.26
N LEU A 38 -9.32 16.52 2.30
CA LEU A 38 -8.62 15.24 2.54
C LEU A 38 -7.36 15.43 3.40
N THR A 39 -6.61 16.52 3.19
CA THR A 39 -5.43 16.86 4.00
C THR A 39 -5.83 17.18 5.43
N ASP A 40 -6.96 17.84 5.64
CA ASP A 40 -7.49 18.14 6.97
C ASP A 40 -8.00 16.86 7.67
N LEU A 41 -8.65 15.95 6.95
CA LEU A 41 -9.05 14.64 7.47
C LEU A 41 -7.85 13.82 7.97
N SER A 42 -6.76 13.76 7.20
CA SER A 42 -5.57 13.01 7.64
C SER A 42 -4.90 13.68 8.86
N ALA A 43 -4.94 15.00 8.98
CA ALA A 43 -4.44 15.75 10.11
C ALA A 43 -5.29 15.57 11.39
N SER A 44 -6.57 15.21 11.27
CA SER A 44 -7.46 14.98 12.40
C SER A 44 -7.19 13.66 13.15
N TYR A 45 -6.54 12.69 12.51
CA TYR A 45 -6.18 11.42 13.13
C TYR A 45 -4.84 11.52 13.89
N THR A 46 -4.88 12.04 15.10
CA THR A 46 -3.68 12.23 15.93
C THR A 46 -3.29 11.01 16.75
N ALA A 47 -4.26 10.18 17.09
CA ALA A 47 -4.12 8.95 17.90
C ALA A 47 -3.36 9.18 19.23
N SER A 48 -3.50 10.36 19.83
CA SER A 48 -2.68 10.76 20.99
C SER A 48 -2.88 9.86 22.21
N GLU A 49 -4.11 9.41 22.45
CA GLU A 49 -4.43 8.50 23.56
C GLU A 49 -3.88 7.10 23.31
N GLU A 50 -4.04 6.59 22.08
CA GLU A 50 -3.54 5.30 21.66
C GLU A 50 -2.01 5.24 21.69
N ILE A 51 -1.33 6.32 21.27
CA ILE A 51 0.13 6.44 21.32
C ILE A 51 0.60 6.42 22.78
N ALA A 52 -0.03 7.18 23.66
CA ALA A 52 0.32 7.21 25.08
C ALA A 52 0.10 5.83 25.73
N ALA A 53 -1.01 5.17 25.44
CA ALA A 53 -1.29 3.84 25.93
C ALA A 53 -0.31 2.79 25.39
N ALA A 54 0.10 2.89 24.13
CA ALA A 54 1.10 2.01 23.53
C ALA A 54 2.49 2.23 24.15
N ALA A 55 2.89 3.48 24.37
CA ALA A 55 4.14 3.80 25.05
C ALA A 55 4.18 3.24 26.48
N GLN A 56 3.06 3.30 27.21
CA GLN A 56 2.95 2.72 28.55
C GLN A 56 3.09 1.17 28.49
N ARG A 57 2.40 0.49 27.57
CA ARG A 57 2.55 -0.96 27.39
C ARG A 57 4.00 -1.37 27.11
N LEU A 58 4.72 -0.60 26.28
CA LEU A 58 6.14 -0.83 26.03
C LEU A 58 6.98 -0.68 27.30
N ALA A 59 6.72 0.37 28.10
CA ALA A 59 7.43 0.61 29.36
C ALA A 59 7.18 -0.52 30.37
N ASP A 60 5.98 -1.13 30.34
CA ASP A 60 5.59 -2.25 31.19
C ASP A 60 6.16 -3.61 30.70
N GLY A 61 6.89 -3.62 29.59
CA GLY A 61 7.55 -4.83 29.07
C GLY A 61 6.67 -5.68 28.16
N GLU A 62 5.97 -5.04 27.19
CA GLU A 62 5.14 -5.73 26.20
C GLU A 62 5.91 -6.83 25.46
N LYS A 63 5.27 -7.95 25.23
CA LYS A 63 5.85 -9.05 24.46
C LYS A 63 5.88 -8.72 22.96
N PRO A 64 6.84 -9.25 22.18
CA PRO A 64 6.84 -9.06 20.74
C PRO A 64 5.59 -9.63 20.06
N ALA A 65 5.13 -8.99 18.99
CA ALA A 65 4.15 -9.56 18.07
C ALA A 65 4.70 -10.83 17.41
N GLU A 66 3.82 -11.77 17.10
CA GLU A 66 4.23 -13.01 16.42
C GLU A 66 4.53 -12.74 14.93
N VAL A 67 5.58 -13.40 14.39
CA VAL A 67 5.90 -13.28 12.97
C VAL A 67 5.30 -14.43 12.19
N VAL A 68 4.40 -14.11 11.27
CA VAL A 68 3.83 -15.05 10.30
C VAL A 68 4.76 -15.14 9.10
N THR A 69 5.26 -16.33 8.82
CA THR A 69 6.15 -16.61 7.70
C THR A 69 5.55 -17.69 6.80
N ARG A 70 6.25 -18.00 5.70
CA ARG A 70 5.86 -19.11 4.83
C ARG A 70 5.66 -20.41 5.64
N LEU A 71 4.73 -21.25 5.18
CA LEU A 71 4.61 -22.63 5.66
C LEU A 71 5.80 -23.46 5.17
N LEU A 72 6.27 -24.37 6.02
CA LEU A 72 7.34 -25.31 5.69
C LEU A 72 6.78 -26.70 5.34
N ASP A 73 5.50 -26.76 5.00
CA ASP A 73 4.84 -27.97 4.53
C ASP A 73 4.72 -28.00 2.99
N ASP A 74 4.46 -29.15 2.43
CA ASP A 74 4.27 -29.36 0.97
C ASP A 74 2.83 -29.06 0.51
N SER A 75 2.03 -28.37 1.36
CA SER A 75 0.67 -28.05 0.99
C SER A 75 0.62 -27.12 -0.25
N ALA A 76 -0.23 -27.48 -1.21
CA ALA A 76 -0.40 -26.74 -2.45
C ALA A 76 -1.23 -25.45 -2.23
N ARG A 77 -0.69 -24.55 -1.41
CA ARG A 77 -1.33 -23.27 -1.04
C ARG A 77 -0.31 -22.15 -0.94
N VAL A 78 -0.80 -20.93 -1.15
CA VAL A 78 -0.08 -19.68 -0.96
C VAL A 78 -0.99 -18.69 -0.25
N ALA A 79 -0.42 -17.68 0.41
CA ALA A 79 -1.15 -16.50 0.83
C ALA A 79 -0.74 -15.31 -0.06
N ILE A 80 -1.71 -14.48 -0.43
CA ILE A 80 -1.47 -13.25 -1.19
C ILE A 80 -1.64 -12.06 -0.26
N VAL A 81 -0.69 -11.13 -0.31
CA VAL A 81 -0.78 -9.86 0.39
C VAL A 81 -0.47 -8.71 -0.57
N PHE A 82 -1.25 -7.65 -0.49
CA PHE A 82 -1.01 -6.43 -1.25
C PHE A 82 -0.30 -5.41 -0.36
N ASP A 83 0.75 -4.81 -0.90
CA ASP A 83 1.55 -3.79 -0.25
C ASP A 83 1.15 -2.41 -0.77
N GLY A 84 0.38 -1.68 0.03
CA GLY A 84 -0.17 -0.36 -0.26
C GLY A 84 -1.63 -0.37 -0.73
N LEU A 85 -2.35 0.71 -0.42
CA LEU A 85 -3.73 0.90 -0.85
C LEU A 85 -3.76 1.37 -2.32
N PRO A 86 -4.38 0.61 -3.23
CA PRO A 86 -4.54 1.03 -4.62
C PRO A 86 -5.60 2.12 -4.74
N GLU A 87 -5.53 2.90 -5.80
CA GLU A 87 -6.63 3.78 -6.21
C GLU A 87 -7.93 2.98 -6.40
N ARG A 88 -9.08 3.58 -6.07
CA ARG A 88 -10.38 2.91 -6.08
C ARG A 88 -10.67 2.11 -7.36
N PRO A 89 -10.47 2.62 -8.59
CA PRO A 89 -10.76 1.85 -9.80
C PRO A 89 -9.91 0.57 -9.90
N LEU A 90 -8.66 0.60 -9.46
CA LEU A 90 -7.80 -0.57 -9.42
C LEU A 90 -8.23 -1.53 -8.30
N ALA A 91 -8.58 -1.01 -7.12
CA ALA A 91 -9.09 -1.81 -6.01
C ALA A 91 -10.31 -2.65 -6.44
N GLU A 92 -11.30 -2.03 -7.09
CA GLU A 92 -12.50 -2.71 -7.60
C GLU A 92 -12.14 -3.86 -8.55
N ARG A 93 -11.24 -3.64 -9.52
CA ARG A 93 -10.81 -4.70 -10.44
C ARG A 93 -10.02 -5.82 -9.74
N LEU A 94 -9.16 -5.49 -8.78
CA LEU A 94 -8.45 -6.52 -7.99
C LEU A 94 -9.43 -7.38 -7.20
N LEU A 95 -10.45 -6.77 -6.59
CA LEU A 95 -11.50 -7.48 -5.85
C LEU A 95 -12.31 -8.41 -6.78
N ASP A 96 -12.67 -7.95 -7.98
CA ASP A 96 -13.37 -8.77 -8.98
C ASP A 96 -12.52 -9.99 -9.40
N VAL A 97 -11.23 -9.80 -9.62
CA VAL A 97 -10.30 -10.90 -9.96
C VAL A 97 -10.19 -11.89 -8.79
N LEU A 98 -10.01 -11.42 -7.57
CA LEU A 98 -9.96 -12.30 -6.39
C LEU A 98 -11.24 -13.12 -6.23
N GLN A 99 -12.41 -12.50 -6.42
CA GLN A 99 -13.70 -13.18 -6.38
C GLN A 99 -13.84 -14.22 -7.50
N LYS A 100 -13.45 -13.88 -8.73
CA LYS A 100 -13.45 -14.78 -9.90
C LYS A 100 -12.68 -16.09 -9.61
N HIS A 101 -11.53 -15.99 -8.95
CA HIS A 101 -10.66 -17.12 -8.61
C HIS A 101 -10.96 -17.73 -7.24
N ASN A 102 -11.98 -17.23 -6.51
CA ASN A 102 -12.24 -17.62 -5.12
C ASN A 102 -10.95 -17.59 -4.26
N ALA A 103 -10.14 -16.55 -4.48
CA ALA A 103 -8.84 -16.37 -3.85
C ALA A 103 -8.96 -15.45 -2.64
N SER A 104 -8.26 -15.78 -1.55
CA SER A 104 -8.14 -14.91 -0.38
C SER A 104 -6.91 -14.02 -0.50
N ALA A 105 -7.01 -12.81 0.09
CA ALA A 105 -5.89 -11.87 0.16
C ALA A 105 -6.01 -10.96 1.38
N VAL A 106 -4.88 -10.32 1.77
CA VAL A 106 -4.84 -9.24 2.77
C VAL A 106 -4.34 -7.97 2.12
N PHE A 107 -5.01 -6.85 2.37
CA PHE A 107 -4.59 -5.53 1.91
C PHE A 107 -3.88 -4.80 3.05
N PHE A 108 -2.56 -4.66 2.97
CA PHE A 108 -1.79 -3.81 3.88
C PHE A 108 -1.84 -2.37 3.38
N VAL A 109 -2.46 -1.49 4.16
CA VAL A 109 -2.79 -0.14 3.73
C VAL A 109 -2.05 0.92 4.54
N GLU A 110 -1.62 1.99 3.87
CA GLU A 110 -1.12 3.19 4.51
C GLU A 110 -2.28 3.96 5.15
N GLY A 111 -2.09 4.38 6.41
CA GLY A 111 -3.12 5.14 7.12
C GLY A 111 -3.50 6.44 6.42
N GLN A 112 -2.53 7.13 5.81
CA GLN A 112 -2.77 8.33 5.03
C GLN A 112 -3.67 8.06 3.83
N ASN A 113 -3.31 7.08 2.99
CA ASN A 113 -4.10 6.72 1.82
C ASN A 113 -5.50 6.20 2.20
N ALA A 114 -5.61 5.51 3.35
CA ALA A 114 -6.89 5.06 3.89
C ALA A 114 -7.79 6.24 4.29
N ALA A 115 -7.23 7.27 4.93
CA ALA A 115 -7.97 8.49 5.27
C ALA A 115 -8.44 9.26 4.03
N GLU A 116 -7.60 9.31 2.99
CA GLU A 116 -7.89 9.98 1.72
C GLU A 116 -8.89 9.19 0.85
N GLN A 117 -9.00 7.86 1.05
CA GLN A 117 -9.84 6.97 0.25
C GLN A 117 -10.77 6.09 1.12
N PRO A 118 -11.63 6.68 1.98
CA PRO A 118 -12.45 5.93 2.93
C PRO A 118 -13.38 4.91 2.26
N GLU A 119 -13.90 5.24 1.08
CA GLU A 119 -14.79 4.33 0.34
C GLU A 119 -14.06 3.10 -0.20
N THR A 120 -12.78 3.22 -0.54
CA THR A 120 -11.95 2.07 -0.96
C THR A 120 -11.76 1.10 0.21
N ILE A 121 -11.50 1.61 1.41
CA ILE A 121 -11.38 0.80 2.63
C ILE A 121 -12.68 0.07 2.94
N ARG A 122 -13.82 0.78 2.91
CA ARG A 122 -15.15 0.17 3.12
C ARG A 122 -15.41 -0.92 2.10
N ARG A 123 -15.13 -0.66 0.82
CA ARG A 123 -15.34 -1.64 -0.26
C ARG A 123 -14.52 -2.90 -0.06
N ILE A 124 -13.24 -2.80 0.31
CA ILE A 124 -12.38 -3.96 0.62
C ILE A 124 -12.98 -4.76 1.78
N TYR A 125 -13.37 -4.07 2.86
CA TYR A 125 -13.95 -4.72 4.03
C TYR A 125 -15.29 -5.40 3.73
N ASP A 126 -16.22 -4.70 3.05
CA ASP A 126 -17.57 -5.21 2.74
C ASP A 126 -17.53 -6.43 1.81
N THR A 127 -16.47 -6.59 1.03
CA THR A 127 -16.23 -7.79 0.21
C THR A 127 -15.57 -8.93 0.98
N GLY A 128 -15.29 -8.75 2.28
CA GLY A 128 -14.81 -9.80 3.18
C GLY A 128 -13.28 -9.95 3.23
N TYR A 129 -12.52 -9.05 2.60
CA TYR A 129 -11.06 -9.09 2.63
C TYR A 129 -10.49 -8.43 3.89
N GLU A 130 -9.41 -8.99 4.42
CA GLU A 130 -8.74 -8.48 5.61
C GLU A 130 -7.88 -7.26 5.27
N ILE A 131 -7.88 -6.27 6.18
CA ILE A 131 -7.06 -5.06 6.09
C ILE A 131 -5.97 -5.14 7.16
N GLY A 132 -4.72 -4.93 6.75
CA GLY A 132 -3.55 -4.86 7.62
C GLY A 132 -2.95 -3.46 7.67
N ASN A 133 -2.17 -3.19 8.72
CA ASN A 133 -1.45 -1.95 8.94
C ASN A 133 -0.13 -1.94 8.15
N TYR A 134 0.06 -0.94 7.27
CA TYR A 134 1.27 -0.74 6.48
C TYR A 134 2.04 0.53 6.90
N THR A 135 1.95 0.94 8.18
CA THR A 135 2.32 2.24 8.73
C THR A 135 1.50 3.40 8.18
N PHE A 136 1.68 4.62 8.68
CA PHE A 136 0.84 5.74 8.24
C PHE A 136 1.17 6.20 6.81
N VAL A 137 2.46 6.17 6.44
CA VAL A 137 2.91 6.60 5.10
C VAL A 137 3.60 5.48 4.29
N GLY A 138 3.61 4.23 4.75
CA GLY A 138 4.30 3.13 4.05
C GLY A 138 5.82 3.18 4.21
N ILE A 139 6.32 3.44 5.42
CA ILE A 139 7.75 3.59 5.70
C ILE A 139 8.51 2.28 5.46
N SER A 140 9.58 2.34 4.67
CA SER A 140 10.53 1.25 4.51
C SER A 140 11.58 1.23 5.63
N GLY A 141 12.01 0.03 6.05
CA GLY A 141 13.02 -0.09 7.09
C GLY A 141 12.53 0.44 8.44
N ALA A 142 11.32 0.06 8.84
CA ALA A 142 10.66 0.54 10.06
C ALA A 142 11.50 0.29 11.33
N GLU A 143 12.43 -0.68 11.32
CA GLU A 143 13.36 -0.93 12.42
C GLU A 143 14.41 0.18 12.63
N LYS A 144 14.52 1.12 11.68
CA LYS A 144 15.53 2.20 11.70
C LYS A 144 14.99 3.50 12.26
N ILE A 145 13.69 3.63 12.41
CA ILE A 145 13.07 4.86 12.91
C ILE A 145 12.97 4.84 14.45
N PRO A 146 12.96 6.01 15.12
CA PRO A 146 12.74 6.07 16.55
C PRO A 146 11.41 5.43 16.97
N THR A 147 11.39 4.79 18.13
CA THR A 147 10.22 4.06 18.64
C THR A 147 8.98 4.98 18.77
N GLU A 148 9.13 6.20 19.23
CA GLU A 148 8.04 7.17 19.35
C GLU A 148 7.39 7.47 17.98
N ARG A 149 8.22 7.63 16.95
CA ARG A 149 7.74 7.81 15.58
C ARG A 149 7.05 6.55 15.07
N LEU A 150 7.63 5.37 15.35
CA LEU A 150 7.02 4.11 14.97
C LEU A 150 5.63 3.93 15.60
N LEU A 151 5.48 4.22 16.90
CA LEU A 151 4.18 4.19 17.57
C LEU A 151 3.18 5.17 16.92
N THR A 152 3.64 6.37 16.58
CA THR A 152 2.82 7.35 15.86
C THR A 152 2.32 6.79 14.52
N GLU A 153 3.21 6.23 13.72
CA GLU A 153 2.88 5.62 12.42
C GLU A 153 1.86 4.47 12.56
N LEU A 154 2.07 3.61 13.54
CA LEU A 154 1.20 2.46 13.79
C LEU A 154 -0.17 2.87 14.33
N CYS A 155 -0.21 3.65 15.41
CA CYS A 155 -1.45 4.01 16.10
C CYS A 155 -2.36 4.90 15.24
N ARG A 156 -1.79 5.83 14.47
CA ARG A 156 -2.58 6.64 13.53
C ARG A 156 -3.26 5.76 12.47
N THR A 157 -2.53 4.79 11.92
CA THR A 157 -3.13 3.83 10.96
C THR A 157 -4.21 2.99 11.61
N GLN A 158 -3.99 2.50 12.85
CA GLN A 158 -4.98 1.77 13.63
C GLN A 158 -6.27 2.59 13.80
N GLN A 159 -6.14 3.85 14.19
CA GLN A 159 -7.27 4.76 14.41
C GLN A 159 -8.04 5.00 13.11
N VAL A 160 -7.35 5.30 12.00
CA VAL A 160 -7.99 5.51 10.68
C VAL A 160 -8.80 4.29 10.28
N VAL A 161 -8.16 3.12 10.25
CA VAL A 161 -8.83 1.90 9.80
C VAL A 161 -9.97 1.50 10.72
N ALA A 162 -9.81 1.63 12.05
CA ALA A 162 -10.88 1.34 13.01
C ALA A 162 -12.10 2.29 12.89
N THR A 163 -11.90 3.48 12.34
CA THR A 163 -12.99 4.42 12.05
C THR A 163 -13.76 4.02 10.79
N LEU A 164 -13.08 3.40 9.82
CA LEU A 164 -13.62 3.08 8.50
C LEU A 164 -14.11 1.63 8.39
N SER A 165 -13.70 0.76 9.31
CA SER A 165 -14.08 -0.65 9.37
C SER A 165 -14.47 -1.03 10.81
N PRO A 166 -15.22 -2.14 11.05
CA PRO A 166 -15.69 -2.52 12.37
C PRO A 166 -14.61 -2.81 13.41
N LYS A 167 -13.37 -3.00 13.00
CA LYS A 167 -12.25 -3.30 13.91
C LYS A 167 -10.91 -2.79 13.37
N ALA A 168 -10.00 -2.50 14.28
CA ALA A 168 -8.61 -2.17 13.94
C ALA A 168 -7.88 -3.38 13.33
N PRO A 169 -6.86 -3.17 12.50
CA PRO A 169 -6.01 -4.22 11.97
C PRO A 169 -5.33 -5.06 13.06
N THR A 170 -5.27 -6.36 12.86
CA THR A 170 -4.49 -7.29 13.72
C THR A 170 -3.18 -7.73 13.08
N LEU A 171 -2.96 -7.34 11.82
CA LEU A 171 -1.81 -7.66 11.00
C LEU A 171 -0.98 -6.41 10.71
N PHE A 172 0.33 -6.55 10.77
CA PHE A 172 1.29 -5.52 10.40
C PHE A 172 2.22 -6.01 9.30
N ARG A 173 2.59 -5.11 8.43
CA ARG A 173 3.67 -5.30 7.48
C ARG A 173 4.32 -3.96 7.17
N ALA A 174 5.62 -3.96 6.92
CA ALA A 174 6.34 -2.80 6.41
C ALA A 174 7.38 -3.22 5.37
N PRO A 175 7.56 -2.42 4.31
CA PRO A 175 8.45 -2.78 3.20
C PRO A 175 9.93 -2.76 3.63
N ARG A 176 10.72 -3.69 3.12
CA ARG A 176 12.18 -3.75 3.34
C ARG A 176 12.59 -3.64 4.82
N THR A 177 11.80 -4.22 5.72
CA THR A 177 11.93 -4.12 7.17
C THR A 177 12.51 -5.41 7.75
N VAL A 178 13.45 -5.27 8.68
CA VAL A 178 13.93 -6.37 9.51
C VAL A 178 13.11 -6.42 10.79
N TYR A 179 12.42 -7.52 11.03
CA TYR A 179 11.56 -7.69 12.21
C TYR A 179 12.41 -8.03 13.44
N THR A 180 12.85 -6.98 14.14
CA THR A 180 13.59 -7.05 15.40
C THR A 180 12.64 -7.09 16.59
N ASP A 181 13.08 -7.62 17.74
CA ASP A 181 12.26 -7.65 18.95
C ASP A 181 11.74 -6.27 19.36
N PRO A 182 12.55 -5.18 19.35
CA PRO A 182 12.04 -3.85 19.68
C PRO A 182 10.94 -3.37 18.73
N LEU A 183 11.08 -3.63 17.42
CA LEU A 183 10.03 -3.32 16.43
C LEU A 183 8.77 -4.12 16.73
N LEU A 184 8.89 -5.43 16.96
CA LEU A 184 7.76 -6.32 17.21
C LEU A 184 7.05 -6.00 18.54
N GLN A 185 7.79 -5.56 19.56
CA GLN A 185 7.22 -5.06 20.80
C GLN A 185 6.40 -3.79 20.57
N ALA A 186 6.91 -2.84 19.76
CA ALA A 186 6.16 -1.65 19.40
C ALA A 186 4.89 -1.97 18.58
N VAL A 187 4.98 -2.94 17.66
CA VAL A 187 3.83 -3.44 16.89
C VAL A 187 2.77 -4.01 17.83
N LYS A 188 3.17 -4.86 18.77
CA LYS A 188 2.25 -5.45 19.78
C LYS A 188 1.66 -4.37 20.69
N ALA A 189 2.48 -3.44 21.16
CA ALA A 189 2.04 -2.32 21.99
C ALA A 189 1.01 -1.44 21.27
N ALA A 190 1.08 -1.29 19.96
CA ALA A 190 0.07 -0.61 19.14
C ALA A 190 -1.23 -1.43 18.93
N GLY A 191 -1.35 -2.61 19.55
CA GLY A 191 -2.55 -3.46 19.47
C GLY A 191 -2.56 -4.40 18.27
N ILE A 192 -1.42 -4.67 17.66
CA ILE A 192 -1.29 -5.55 16.49
C ILE A 192 -0.63 -6.86 16.91
N ASP A 193 -1.31 -7.97 16.62
CA ASP A 193 -0.89 -9.29 17.11
C ASP A 193 0.19 -9.96 16.27
N TYR A 194 0.18 -9.71 14.96
CA TYR A 194 1.01 -10.43 14.00
C TYR A 194 1.75 -9.51 13.04
N ALA A 195 3.02 -9.81 12.80
CA ALA A 195 3.81 -9.21 11.74
C ALA A 195 3.98 -10.22 10.58
N VAL A 196 3.69 -9.81 9.34
CA VAL A 196 3.67 -10.71 8.17
C VAL A 196 4.92 -10.51 7.33
N LYS A 197 5.69 -11.60 7.15
CA LYS A 197 6.92 -11.61 6.37
C LYS A 197 6.75 -12.46 5.11
N GLU A 198 6.84 -11.80 3.97
CA GLU A 198 6.85 -12.49 2.68
C GLU A 198 8.15 -13.25 2.43
N ASN A 199 8.09 -14.26 1.60
CA ASN A 199 9.25 -14.92 1.01
C ASN A 199 9.27 -14.83 -0.52
N VAL A 200 8.18 -14.36 -1.12
CA VAL A 200 8.08 -14.09 -2.57
C VAL A 200 7.54 -12.69 -2.75
N ARG A 201 8.16 -11.92 -3.64
CA ARG A 201 7.74 -10.55 -3.95
C ARG A 201 7.52 -10.36 -5.44
N HIS A 202 6.40 -9.75 -5.78
CA HIS A 202 6.06 -9.26 -7.10
C HIS A 202 5.83 -7.74 -7.04
N VAL A 203 6.26 -7.03 -8.08
CA VAL A 203 5.98 -5.60 -8.25
C VAL A 203 4.95 -5.47 -9.36
N ALA A 204 3.79 -4.90 -9.06
CA ALA A 204 2.74 -4.70 -10.04
C ALA A 204 3.26 -3.88 -11.24
N GLY A 205 2.82 -4.24 -12.44
CA GLY A 205 3.29 -3.67 -13.70
C GLY A 205 4.56 -4.35 -14.26
N SER A 206 5.01 -5.48 -13.70
CA SER A 206 6.24 -6.15 -14.14
C SER A 206 6.01 -7.35 -15.08
N PHE A 207 4.84 -7.99 -15.09
CA PHE A 207 4.52 -8.98 -16.11
C PHE A 207 4.13 -8.29 -17.42
N ARG A 208 4.59 -8.78 -18.54
CA ARG A 208 4.22 -8.27 -19.88
C ARG A 208 3.05 -9.05 -20.48
N ASN A 209 2.82 -10.25 -20.01
CA ASN A 209 1.80 -11.19 -20.50
C ASN A 209 1.63 -12.38 -19.55
N ALA A 210 0.66 -13.24 -19.82
CA ALA A 210 0.37 -14.43 -19.03
C ALA A 210 1.54 -15.43 -18.96
N ALA A 211 2.43 -15.48 -19.98
CA ALA A 211 3.58 -16.36 -19.95
C ALA A 211 4.63 -15.94 -18.91
N ASP A 212 4.82 -14.63 -18.69
CA ASP A 212 5.69 -14.11 -17.63
C ASP A 212 5.12 -14.51 -16.26
N ALA A 213 3.81 -14.40 -16.06
CA ALA A 213 3.13 -14.81 -14.83
C ALA A 213 3.24 -16.32 -14.58
N ALA A 214 3.09 -17.13 -15.63
CA ALA A 214 3.25 -18.59 -15.54
C ALA A 214 4.69 -18.99 -15.20
N ALA A 215 5.68 -18.34 -15.81
CA ALA A 215 7.09 -18.56 -15.48
C ALA A 215 7.40 -18.18 -14.02
N PHE A 216 6.85 -17.07 -13.54
CA PHE A 216 6.97 -16.66 -12.14
C PHE A 216 6.29 -17.64 -11.19
N ALA A 217 5.04 -18.04 -11.48
CA ALA A 217 4.28 -19.00 -10.66
C ALA A 217 5.03 -20.33 -10.49
N ALA A 218 5.70 -20.82 -11.55
CA ALA A 218 6.50 -22.03 -11.51
C ALA A 218 7.71 -21.96 -10.56
N THR A 219 8.15 -20.77 -10.19
CA THR A 219 9.26 -20.57 -9.23
C THR A 219 8.79 -20.44 -7.78
N ILE A 220 7.49 -20.31 -7.53
CA ILE A 220 6.94 -20.06 -6.20
C ILE A 220 6.93 -21.36 -5.38
N PRO A 221 7.66 -21.41 -4.26
CA PRO A 221 7.57 -22.55 -3.35
C PRO A 221 6.17 -22.67 -2.76
N ARG A 222 5.69 -23.89 -2.56
CA ARG A 222 4.45 -24.13 -1.81
C ARG A 222 4.54 -23.57 -0.41
N GLY A 223 3.42 -23.16 0.13
CA GLY A 223 3.36 -22.52 1.44
C GLY A 223 3.91 -21.07 1.47
N SER A 224 4.14 -20.44 0.31
CA SER A 224 4.67 -19.07 0.25
C SER A 224 3.65 -18.01 0.64
N ILE A 225 4.16 -16.91 1.18
CA ILE A 225 3.46 -15.62 1.27
C ILE A 225 3.99 -14.75 0.14
N ILE A 226 3.11 -14.44 -0.81
CA ILE A 226 3.41 -13.63 -1.99
C ILE A 226 2.97 -12.19 -1.72
N SER A 227 3.94 -11.27 -1.70
CA SER A 227 3.65 -9.84 -1.62
C SER A 227 3.57 -9.24 -3.03
N ILE A 228 2.49 -8.51 -3.31
CA ILE A 228 2.28 -7.75 -4.53
C ILE A 228 2.36 -6.26 -4.19
N ALA A 229 3.44 -5.60 -4.60
CA ALA A 229 3.65 -4.19 -4.31
C ALA A 229 2.85 -3.31 -5.28
N LEU A 230 1.85 -2.60 -4.77
CA LEU A 230 0.98 -1.68 -5.51
C LEU A 230 1.44 -0.22 -5.39
N THR A 231 2.07 0.15 -4.26
CA THR A 231 2.58 1.49 -4.02
C THR A 231 4.09 1.49 -3.84
N ARG A 232 4.69 2.67 -3.94
CA ARG A 232 6.12 2.84 -3.66
C ARG A 232 6.31 3.16 -2.18
N PRO A 233 7.17 2.41 -1.46
CA PRO A 233 7.48 2.72 -0.07
C PRO A 233 8.17 4.07 0.06
N VAL A 234 7.91 4.74 1.18
CA VAL A 234 8.59 5.97 1.59
C VAL A 234 9.87 5.58 2.32
N ASP A 235 11.01 6.08 1.87
CA ASP A 235 12.26 5.88 2.60
C ASP A 235 12.24 6.71 3.90
N PRO A 236 12.75 6.19 5.03
CA PRO A 236 12.87 6.96 6.25
C PRO A 236 13.67 8.22 5.95
N LEU A 237 13.20 9.38 6.42
CA LEU A 237 13.89 10.65 6.22
C LEU A 237 15.37 10.50 6.57
N PRO A 238 16.29 11.06 5.77
CA PRO A 238 17.71 11.07 6.10
C PRO A 238 17.84 11.61 7.53
N LYS A 239 18.74 11.01 8.33
CA LYS A 239 19.11 11.54 9.64
C LYS A 239 19.40 13.02 9.44
N ASP A 240 18.74 13.86 10.22
CA ASP A 240 18.91 15.31 10.20
C ASP A 240 20.42 15.63 10.24
N THR A 241 20.98 15.95 9.10
CA THR A 241 22.41 16.30 8.97
C THR A 241 22.64 17.77 9.22
N GLY A 242 21.70 18.45 9.88
CA GLY A 242 21.87 19.85 10.32
C GLY A 242 22.11 20.87 9.19
N LYS A 243 21.81 20.51 7.94
CA LYS A 243 21.77 21.45 6.83
C LYS A 243 20.33 21.90 6.66
N THR A 244 20.10 23.15 7.02
CA THR A 244 18.90 23.89 6.61
C THR A 244 18.69 23.69 5.13
N ASP A 245 17.59 23.01 4.77
CA ASP A 245 17.10 22.96 3.40
C ASP A 245 16.70 24.39 2.99
N GLU A 246 17.63 25.11 2.40
CA GLU A 246 17.28 26.15 1.44
C GLU A 246 16.60 25.43 0.29
N ARG A 247 15.26 25.52 0.24
CA ARG A 247 14.50 25.13 -0.94
C ARG A 247 15.15 25.79 -2.15
N PRO A 248 15.58 25.05 -3.17
CA PRO A 248 15.99 25.68 -4.41
C PRO A 248 14.78 26.45 -4.92
N ALA A 249 14.96 27.76 -5.09
CA ALA A 249 13.98 28.63 -5.71
C ALA A 249 13.53 27.98 -7.02
N VAL A 250 12.22 27.81 -7.14
CA VAL A 250 11.54 27.40 -8.38
C VAL A 250 11.64 28.58 -9.35
N ASP A 251 12.77 28.74 -10.01
CA ASP A 251 12.93 29.65 -11.14
C ASP A 251 14.02 29.15 -12.09
N LYS A 252 13.72 28.04 -12.76
CA LYS A 252 14.21 27.78 -14.12
C LYS A 252 13.13 27.00 -14.87
N LYS A 253 12.44 27.70 -15.76
CA LYS A 253 11.65 27.05 -16.82
C LYS A 253 12.56 26.00 -17.47
N PRO A 254 12.14 24.71 -17.52
CA PRO A 254 12.90 23.75 -18.31
C PRO A 254 12.88 24.24 -19.76
N ASN A 255 14.06 24.35 -20.35
CA ASN A 255 14.22 24.52 -21.77
C ASN A 255 13.46 23.36 -22.43
N ILE A 256 12.39 23.68 -23.18
CA ILE A 256 11.64 22.69 -23.95
C ILE A 256 12.55 22.33 -25.14
N GLU A 257 13.49 21.45 -24.91
CA GLU A 257 14.04 20.63 -25.99
C GLU A 257 12.96 19.59 -26.33
N ASP A 258 12.71 19.42 -27.61
CA ASP A 258 11.70 18.48 -28.13
C ASP A 258 11.74 17.15 -27.38
N PRO A 259 10.57 16.62 -26.95
CA PRO A 259 10.55 15.37 -26.21
C PRO A 259 11.21 14.29 -27.07
N PRO A 260 12.13 13.48 -26.49
CA PRO A 260 12.71 12.36 -27.22
C PRO A 260 11.58 11.51 -27.77
N ALA A 261 11.70 11.14 -29.05
CA ALA A 261 10.72 10.35 -29.80
C ALA A 261 10.05 9.33 -28.88
N VAL A 262 8.73 9.43 -28.72
CA VAL A 262 7.90 8.52 -27.94
C VAL A 262 8.23 7.12 -28.43
N ARG A 263 8.98 6.36 -27.62
CA ARG A 263 9.14 4.94 -27.88
C ARG A 263 7.74 4.35 -27.79
N ASN A 264 7.26 3.76 -28.87
CA ASN A 264 6.01 2.99 -28.95
C ASN A 264 6.13 1.70 -28.10
N THR A 265 6.43 1.84 -26.82
CA THR A 265 6.26 0.75 -25.86
C THR A 265 4.78 0.75 -25.45
N PRO A 266 4.08 -0.36 -25.62
CA PRO A 266 2.70 -0.45 -25.12
C PRO A 266 2.70 -0.09 -23.61
N PRO A 267 1.62 0.52 -23.13
CA PRO A 267 1.51 0.80 -21.71
C PRO A 267 1.70 -0.49 -20.90
N PRO A 268 2.26 -0.41 -19.70
CA PRO A 268 2.38 -1.58 -18.84
C PRO A 268 0.99 -2.21 -18.62
N PRO A 269 0.90 -3.53 -18.53
CA PRO A 269 -0.37 -4.20 -18.22
C PRO A 269 -0.96 -3.68 -16.91
N ASP A 270 -2.28 -3.76 -16.82
CA ASP A 270 -2.99 -3.42 -15.60
C ASP A 270 -2.64 -4.42 -14.48
N PRO A 271 -2.37 -3.97 -13.25
CA PRO A 271 -2.09 -4.88 -12.13
C PRO A 271 -3.19 -5.92 -11.86
N ALA A 272 -4.43 -5.64 -12.21
CA ALA A 272 -5.53 -6.62 -12.10
C ALA A 272 -5.39 -7.73 -13.16
N ASP A 273 -4.96 -7.40 -14.38
CA ASP A 273 -4.68 -8.43 -15.42
C ASP A 273 -3.50 -9.30 -14.98
N GLU A 274 -2.46 -8.72 -14.39
CA GLU A 274 -1.33 -9.47 -13.85
C GLU A 274 -1.73 -10.43 -12.73
N LEU A 275 -2.63 -9.99 -11.84
CA LEU A 275 -3.20 -10.82 -10.79
C LEU A 275 -4.01 -11.99 -11.39
N ASP A 276 -4.84 -11.73 -12.39
CA ASP A 276 -5.63 -12.76 -13.09
C ASP A 276 -4.72 -13.81 -13.74
N TRP A 277 -3.67 -13.40 -14.41
CA TRP A 277 -2.68 -14.32 -14.99
C TRP A 277 -1.94 -15.13 -13.92
N LEU A 278 -1.55 -14.48 -12.82
CA LEU A 278 -0.86 -15.17 -11.72
C LEU A 278 -1.75 -16.22 -11.07
N LEU A 279 -2.99 -15.87 -10.75
CA LEU A 279 -3.95 -16.80 -10.13
C LEU A 279 -4.27 -17.96 -11.07
N THR A 280 -4.51 -17.68 -12.36
CA THR A 280 -4.71 -18.72 -13.38
C THR A 280 -3.50 -19.68 -13.46
N ALA A 281 -2.29 -19.15 -13.40
CA ALA A 281 -1.07 -19.96 -13.44
C ALA A 281 -0.91 -20.81 -12.16
N LEU A 282 -1.18 -20.25 -10.98
CA LEU A 282 -1.15 -20.99 -9.73
C LEU A 282 -2.18 -22.13 -9.71
N GLU A 283 -3.41 -21.86 -10.16
CA GLU A 283 -4.47 -22.88 -10.28
C GLU A 283 -4.06 -24.02 -11.24
N SER A 284 -3.42 -23.70 -12.37
CA SER A 284 -2.91 -24.71 -13.31
C SER A 284 -1.85 -25.62 -12.69
N LEU A 285 -1.12 -25.13 -11.67
CA LEU A 285 -0.16 -25.90 -10.86
C LEU A 285 -0.81 -26.59 -9.65
N GLY A 286 -2.14 -26.47 -9.51
CA GLY A 286 -2.90 -27.02 -8.38
C GLY A 286 -2.67 -26.25 -7.07
N ILE A 287 -2.14 -25.02 -7.12
CA ILE A 287 -1.86 -24.17 -5.95
C ILE A 287 -3.03 -23.22 -5.73
N LYS A 288 -3.52 -23.15 -4.49
CA LYS A 288 -4.64 -22.25 -4.10
C LYS A 288 -4.15 -21.07 -3.29
N ALA A 289 -4.70 -19.89 -3.57
CA ALA A 289 -4.56 -18.72 -2.73
C ALA A 289 -5.57 -18.79 -1.57
N VAL A 290 -5.08 -19.00 -0.35
CA VAL A 290 -5.89 -19.23 0.86
C VAL A 290 -5.75 -18.09 1.84
N ASP A 291 -6.60 -18.10 2.88
CA ASP A 291 -6.56 -17.13 3.95
C ASP A 291 -5.23 -17.19 4.73
N LEU A 292 -4.67 -16.03 5.05
CA LEU A 292 -3.46 -15.91 5.85
C LEU A 292 -3.64 -16.48 7.27
N HIS A 293 -4.86 -16.57 7.79
CA HIS A 293 -5.18 -17.26 9.04
C HIS A 293 -4.75 -18.73 9.04
N ASP A 294 -4.76 -19.38 7.86
CA ASP A 294 -4.29 -20.77 7.76
C ASP A 294 -2.79 -20.88 8.00
N PHE A 295 -2.04 -19.80 7.83
CA PHE A 295 -0.61 -19.69 8.10
C PHE A 295 -0.30 -19.45 9.58
N ARG A 296 -1.25 -18.92 10.36
CA ARG A 296 -1.09 -18.65 11.79
C ARG A 296 -1.21 -19.89 12.68
N LYS A 297 -1.83 -20.96 12.19
CA LYS A 297 -2.09 -22.18 12.95
C LYS A 297 -0.86 -23.11 13.10
N ILE A 298 0.25 -22.76 12.47
CA ILE A 298 1.45 -23.60 12.46
C ILE A 298 2.56 -22.90 13.23
N HIS A 299 2.88 -23.47 14.38
CA HIS A 299 3.81 -23.07 15.41
C HIS A 299 5.04 -22.29 14.98
N TYR A 300 5.30 -21.21 15.72
CA TYR A 300 6.59 -20.56 15.89
C TYR A 300 7.68 -21.62 16.16
N ILE A 301 8.62 -21.78 15.24
CA ILE A 301 9.91 -22.40 15.53
C ILE A 301 10.82 -21.24 15.97
N PRO A 302 11.20 -21.16 17.25
CA PRO A 302 12.13 -20.14 17.70
C PRO A 302 13.39 -20.23 16.84
N SER A 303 13.88 -19.11 16.34
CA SER A 303 15.20 -19.02 15.69
C SER A 303 16.21 -19.63 16.66
N ILE A 304 16.91 -20.69 16.20
CA ILE A 304 18.01 -21.30 16.96
C ILE A 304 19.00 -20.16 17.25
N PRO A 305 19.31 -19.86 18.53
CA PRO A 305 20.33 -18.90 18.84
C PRO A 305 21.65 -19.37 18.20
N PRO A 306 22.50 -18.46 17.69
CA PRO A 306 23.78 -18.86 17.13
C PRO A 306 24.51 -19.71 18.16
N ALA A 307 24.98 -20.87 17.72
CA ALA A 307 25.75 -21.76 18.57
C ALA A 307 26.89 -20.97 19.22
N ASN A 308 26.86 -20.91 20.54
CA ASN A 308 27.92 -20.34 21.35
C ASN A 308 29.24 -21.02 20.93
N SER A 309 30.07 -20.40 20.12
CA SER A 309 31.44 -20.77 19.92
C SER A 309 32.16 -20.47 21.23
N GLY A 310 32.08 -21.40 22.15
CA GLY A 310 32.88 -21.39 23.36
C GLY A 310 34.36 -21.47 23.01
N LYS A 311 35.06 -20.61 23.62
CA LYS A 311 36.46 -20.41 23.97
C LYS A 311 37.14 -19.29 23.28
#